data_44b8f30af29c0a1883b8fb0836523e76
#
_entry.id   44b8f30af29c0a1883b8fb0836523e76
#
_cell.length_a   1.000
_cell.length_b   1.000
_cell.length_c   1.000
_cell.angle_alpha   90.00
_cell.angle_beta   90.00
_cell.angle_gamma   90.00
#
_symmetry.space_group_name_H-M   'P 1'
#
loop_
_entity.id
_entity.type
_entity.pdbx_description
1 polymer ?
#
loop_
_entity_poly.entity_id
_entity_poly.type
_entity_poly.pdbx_seq_one_letter_code
_entity_poly.pdbx_strand_id
1 'polypeptide(L)'
;MRSYEFAEDYRKNDAICRADVGIGPYKRPPISTAHTQMIRKYPMRNIALTLKYLGTAYHGWQVQKTVTTVGQTLEEAAAAVVGHPVHMTGCGRTDAGVHARVYVANFRTSARIPCDRIPYALNTHLPEDIVVTNAMEVHEDFNAIGSCVKKEYTYLIYNSGIRDPFYVNRAWFYPKHLDETVMQRAADCFIGTHDFAAVRSVGTDVKSTVRTVYDYKVERDGDLISLRVSANGFLYNTVSYTHLTLPTTERV
;
A
#
# COMPACT_ATOMS: atom_id res chain seq x y z
N MET A 1 -4.62 -9.66 4.58
CA MET A 1 -5.04 -8.36 4.02
C MET A 1 -4.35 -8.14 2.69
N ARG A 2 -5.04 -8.28 1.60
CA ARG A 2 -4.54 -7.94 0.25
C ARG A 2 -5.05 -6.55 -0.09
N SER A 3 -4.19 -5.67 -0.49
CA SER A 3 -4.57 -4.36 -0.96
C SER A 3 -3.80 -4.08 -2.24
N TYR A 4 -4.52 -3.71 -3.30
CA TYR A 4 -4.05 -3.26 -4.60
C TYR A 4 -3.54 -4.34 -5.58
N GLU A 5 -4.35 -4.72 -6.53
CA GLU A 5 -3.92 -5.29 -7.82
C GLU A 5 -3.84 -4.17 -8.85
N PHE A 6 -2.68 -4.04 -9.49
CA PHE A 6 -2.57 -3.32 -10.75
C PHE A 6 -3.07 -4.22 -11.87
N ALA A 7 -3.92 -3.68 -12.75
CA ALA A 7 -4.45 -4.40 -13.89
C ALA A 7 -3.30 -4.95 -14.78
N GLU A 8 -3.54 -6.11 -15.39
CA GLU A 8 -2.59 -6.89 -16.22
C GLU A 8 -2.02 -6.14 -17.46
N ASP A 9 -2.49 -4.95 -17.77
CA ASP A 9 -2.05 -4.17 -18.94
C ASP A 9 -0.59 -3.68 -18.88
N TYR A 10 0.09 -3.83 -17.72
CA TYR A 10 1.52 -3.50 -17.60
C TYR A 10 2.46 -4.59 -18.12
N ARG A 11 1.95 -5.77 -18.51
CA ARG A 11 2.78 -6.87 -19.02
C ARG A 11 3.24 -6.71 -20.47
N LYS A 12 2.83 -5.67 -21.19
CA LYS A 12 3.21 -5.46 -22.60
C LYS A 12 4.54 -4.76 -22.83
N ASN A 13 5.25 -4.36 -21.77
CA ASN A 13 6.60 -3.81 -21.88
C ASN A 13 7.63 -4.71 -21.14
N ASP A 14 7.57 -6.02 -21.39
CA ASP A 14 8.62 -6.96 -20.99
C ASP A 14 9.88 -6.73 -21.84
N ALA A 15 10.70 -5.78 -21.45
CA ALA A 15 12.13 -5.79 -21.76
C ALA A 15 12.87 -6.48 -20.63
N ILE A 16 13.16 -7.74 -20.87
CA ILE A 16 13.89 -8.68 -20.05
C ILE A 16 15.23 -8.09 -19.59
N CYS A 17 15.50 -8.06 -18.28
CA CYS A 17 16.86 -8.03 -17.74
C CYS A 17 17.03 -9.21 -16.77
N ARG A 18 17.62 -10.30 -17.27
CA ARG A 18 18.23 -11.35 -16.46
C ARG A 18 19.75 -11.12 -16.45
N ALA A 19 20.35 -11.00 -15.28
CA ALA A 19 21.77 -11.30 -15.07
C ALA A 19 22.04 -11.53 -13.59
N ASP A 20 22.50 -12.72 -13.21
CA ASP A 20 23.08 -13.07 -11.93
C ASP A 20 24.49 -12.48 -11.81
N VAL A 21 24.74 -11.63 -10.81
CA VAL A 21 26.11 -11.26 -10.41
C VAL A 21 26.17 -10.98 -8.91
N GLY A 22 27.07 -11.68 -8.21
CA GLY A 22 27.34 -11.54 -6.79
C GLY A 22 27.86 -10.16 -6.37
N ILE A 23 27.40 -9.65 -5.22
CA ILE A 23 27.72 -8.32 -4.70
C ILE A 23 28.49 -8.43 -3.39
N GLY A 24 29.68 -7.79 -3.35
CA GLY A 24 30.45 -7.54 -2.13
C GLY A 24 29.95 -6.25 -1.41
N PRO A 25 30.32 -6.02 -0.13
CA PRO A 25 29.81 -4.90 0.67
C PRO A 25 30.28 -3.54 0.14
N TYR A 26 29.32 -2.63 -0.07
CA TYR A 26 29.55 -1.26 -0.54
C TYR A 26 30.02 -0.35 0.60
N LYS A 27 31.20 0.29 0.47
CA LYS A 27 31.73 1.31 1.39
C LYS A 27 31.27 2.71 0.94
N ARG A 28 30.66 3.47 1.86
CA ARG A 28 30.20 4.86 1.61
C ARG A 28 31.36 5.81 1.37
N PRO A 29 31.35 6.66 0.33
CA PRO A 29 32.15 7.89 0.28
C PRO A 29 31.45 9.03 1.05
N PRO A 30 32.20 10.01 1.61
CA PRO A 30 31.61 11.16 2.29
C PRO A 30 30.86 12.06 1.30
N ILE A 31 29.72 12.62 1.77
CA ILE A 31 28.89 13.56 0.99
C ILE A 31 29.70 14.85 0.80
N SER A 32 30.18 15.11 -0.41
CA SER A 32 30.92 16.34 -0.75
C SER A 32 29.98 17.33 -1.48
N THR A 33 30.33 18.62 -1.42
CA THR A 33 29.64 19.71 -2.15
C THR A 33 29.58 19.47 -3.67
N ALA A 34 30.47 18.62 -4.22
CA ALA A 34 30.43 18.13 -5.60
C ALA A 34 29.15 17.30 -5.90
N HIS A 35 28.56 16.64 -4.89
CA HIS A 35 27.34 15.84 -5.06
C HIS A 35 26.12 16.71 -5.39
N THR A 36 26.03 17.90 -4.79
CA THR A 36 24.92 18.85 -5.06
C THR A 36 24.99 19.43 -6.49
N GLN A 37 26.20 19.55 -7.07
CA GLN A 37 26.37 19.99 -8.47
C GLN A 37 26.14 18.86 -9.47
N MET A 38 26.38 17.59 -9.11
CA MET A 38 26.10 16.43 -9.96
C MET A 38 24.58 16.20 -10.16
N ILE A 39 23.75 16.53 -9.20
CA ILE A 39 22.27 16.39 -9.28
C ILE A 39 21.70 17.20 -10.47
N ARG A 40 22.32 18.32 -10.86
CA ARG A 40 21.89 19.14 -12.02
C ARG A 40 22.32 18.59 -13.38
N LYS A 41 23.15 17.57 -13.46
CA LYS A 41 23.77 17.10 -14.71
C LYS A 41 22.96 16.02 -15.44
N TYR A 42 22.02 15.36 -14.76
CA TYR A 42 21.28 14.24 -15.33
C TYR A 42 19.78 14.48 -15.34
N PRO A 43 19.06 13.99 -16.36
CA PRO A 43 17.60 14.09 -16.39
C PRO A 43 16.99 13.35 -15.22
N MET A 44 15.88 13.88 -14.71
CA MET A 44 15.09 13.23 -13.67
C MET A 44 14.43 11.98 -14.24
N ARG A 45 14.58 10.88 -13.53
CA ARG A 45 13.91 9.61 -13.80
C ARG A 45 12.71 9.48 -12.87
N ASN A 46 11.63 8.88 -13.34
CA ASN A 46 10.49 8.52 -12.53
C ASN A 46 10.56 7.01 -12.25
N ILE A 47 10.69 6.64 -10.99
CA ILE A 47 10.85 5.25 -10.56
C ILE A 47 9.60 4.81 -9.81
N ALA A 48 8.92 3.79 -10.35
CA ALA A 48 7.84 3.10 -9.66
C ALA A 48 8.41 1.95 -8.82
N LEU A 49 7.91 1.83 -7.60
CA LEU A 49 8.25 0.79 -6.65
C LEU A 49 7.02 -0.07 -6.38
N THR A 50 7.22 -1.39 -6.29
CA THR A 50 6.26 -2.30 -5.66
C THR A 50 6.78 -2.71 -4.30
N LEU A 51 5.95 -2.57 -3.27
CA LEU A 51 6.34 -2.86 -1.89
C LEU A 51 5.26 -3.60 -1.12
N LYS A 52 5.68 -4.18 0.01
CA LYS A 52 4.82 -4.83 1.02
C LYS A 52 5.16 -4.23 2.37
N TYR A 53 4.16 -4.12 3.25
CA TYR A 53 4.43 -3.69 4.62
C TYR A 53 3.42 -4.22 5.64
N LEU A 54 3.88 -4.39 6.87
CA LEU A 54 3.06 -4.58 8.05
C LEU A 54 2.85 -3.21 8.70
N GLY A 55 1.61 -2.71 8.67
CA GLY A 55 1.30 -1.35 9.12
C GLY A 55 1.14 -1.18 10.63
N THR A 56 1.29 -2.24 11.44
CA THR A 56 1.01 -2.23 12.88
C THR A 56 1.74 -1.12 13.63
N ALA A 57 3.00 -0.84 13.25
CA ALA A 57 3.84 0.18 13.89
C ALA A 57 3.69 1.58 13.26
N TYR A 58 2.82 1.75 12.26
CA TYR A 58 2.73 2.97 11.47
C TYR A 58 1.35 3.62 11.54
N HIS A 59 1.35 4.95 11.49
CA HIS A 59 0.13 5.76 11.41
C HIS A 59 -0.29 5.99 9.95
N GLY A 60 -0.34 4.88 9.18
CA GLY A 60 -0.73 4.88 7.78
C GLY A 60 0.38 5.28 6.82
N TRP A 61 -0.01 5.56 5.58
CA TRP A 61 0.92 5.94 4.51
C TRP A 61 1.37 7.39 4.58
N GLN A 62 0.40 8.32 4.76
CA GLN A 62 0.61 9.75 4.58
C GLN A 62 1.60 10.30 5.62
N VAL A 63 2.66 10.97 5.16
CA VAL A 63 3.64 11.66 6.01
C VAL A 63 2.96 12.64 6.95
N GLN A 64 3.32 12.57 8.24
CA GLN A 64 2.81 13.40 9.31
C GLN A 64 3.96 13.88 10.21
N LYS A 65 3.80 15.05 10.86
CA LYS A 65 4.89 15.67 11.62
C LYS A 65 5.23 14.98 12.95
N THR A 66 4.26 14.30 13.56
CA THR A 66 4.36 13.85 14.97
C THR A 66 4.38 12.33 15.13
N VAL A 67 4.19 11.58 14.07
CA VAL A 67 4.08 10.11 14.12
C VAL A 67 4.80 9.46 12.95
N THR A 68 5.29 8.26 13.15
CA THR A 68 5.97 7.48 12.10
C THR A 68 4.95 6.93 11.10
N THR A 69 5.25 7.08 9.82
CA THR A 69 4.41 6.62 8.70
C THR A 69 5.21 5.81 7.70
N VAL A 70 4.56 4.93 6.94
CA VAL A 70 5.22 4.12 5.91
C VAL A 70 5.86 5.01 4.84
N GLY A 71 5.15 6.08 4.41
CA GLY A 71 5.65 7.01 3.40
C GLY A 71 6.93 7.72 3.86
N GLN A 72 6.97 8.22 5.10
CA GLN A 72 8.15 8.87 5.64
C GLN A 72 9.35 7.92 5.73
N THR A 73 9.15 6.73 6.27
CA THR A 73 10.22 5.71 6.38
C THR A 73 10.80 5.36 5.01
N LEU A 74 9.94 5.26 3.99
CA LEU A 74 10.37 4.98 2.63
C LEU A 74 11.10 6.18 2.00
N GLU A 75 10.66 7.43 2.24
CA GLU A 75 11.34 8.65 1.79
C GLU A 75 12.75 8.77 2.38
N GLU A 76 12.89 8.50 3.68
CA GLU A 76 14.18 8.53 4.38
C GLU A 76 15.15 7.46 3.84
N ALA A 77 14.68 6.23 3.65
CA ALA A 77 15.46 5.15 3.03
C ALA A 77 15.88 5.50 1.60
N ALA A 78 14.96 6.02 0.80
CA ALA A 78 15.25 6.42 -0.57
C ALA A 78 16.23 7.58 -0.63
N ALA A 79 16.08 8.61 0.22
CA ALA A 79 17.01 9.72 0.28
C ALA A 79 18.43 9.26 0.64
N ALA A 80 18.57 8.29 1.54
CA ALA A 80 19.86 7.69 1.90
C ALA A 80 20.53 6.96 0.71
N VAL A 81 19.71 6.28 -0.11
CA VAL A 81 20.20 5.51 -1.27
C VAL A 81 20.54 6.42 -2.45
N VAL A 82 19.71 7.42 -2.78
CA VAL A 82 19.92 8.28 -3.95
C VAL A 82 20.76 9.52 -3.67
N GLY A 83 21.02 9.84 -2.39
CA GLY A 83 21.89 10.95 -1.97
C GLY A 83 21.22 12.33 -2.01
N HIS A 84 19.92 12.42 -2.15
CA HIS A 84 19.14 13.65 -2.10
C HIS A 84 17.72 13.41 -1.58
N PRO A 85 17.03 14.41 -1.02
CA PRO A 85 15.65 14.29 -0.61
C PRO A 85 14.76 13.86 -1.78
N VAL A 86 13.80 12.98 -1.51
CA VAL A 86 12.79 12.51 -2.46
C VAL A 86 11.41 12.62 -1.82
N HIS A 87 10.39 12.70 -2.68
CA HIS A 87 9.00 12.64 -2.25
C HIS A 87 8.33 11.42 -2.88
N MET A 88 7.68 10.59 -2.03
CA MET A 88 6.98 9.38 -2.45
C MET A 88 5.50 9.66 -2.71
N THR A 89 5.06 9.38 -3.93
CA THR A 89 3.64 9.36 -4.26
C THR A 89 3.13 7.92 -4.21
N GLY A 90 2.27 7.61 -3.24
CA GLY A 90 1.65 6.28 -3.11
C GLY A 90 0.35 6.17 -3.90
N CYS A 91 -0.05 4.95 -4.27
CA CYS A 91 -1.27 4.67 -5.02
C CYS A 91 -2.58 4.95 -4.24
N GLY A 92 -2.49 5.20 -2.94
CA GLY A 92 -3.62 5.58 -2.09
C GLY A 92 -3.20 5.76 -0.65
N ARG A 93 -4.05 6.44 0.13
CA ARG A 93 -3.85 6.53 1.57
C ARG A 93 -4.28 5.23 2.22
N THR A 94 -3.52 4.78 3.22
CA THR A 94 -3.90 3.73 4.15
C THR A 94 -3.97 4.32 5.54
N ASP A 95 -4.92 3.86 6.35
CA ASP A 95 -5.09 4.29 7.73
C ASP A 95 -4.05 3.64 8.65
N ALA A 96 -3.97 4.11 9.90
CA ALA A 96 -3.08 3.53 10.91
C ALA A 96 -3.32 2.04 11.08
N GLY A 97 -2.25 1.24 11.16
CA GLY A 97 -2.32 -0.21 11.35
C GLY A 97 -2.64 -1.02 10.09
N VAL A 98 -3.00 -0.40 8.97
CA VAL A 98 -3.34 -1.12 7.72
C VAL A 98 -2.09 -1.69 7.08
N HIS A 99 -2.14 -2.99 6.74
CA HIS A 99 -1.06 -3.70 6.04
C HIS A 99 -1.24 -3.61 4.53
N ALA A 100 -0.17 -3.83 3.77
CA ALA A 100 -0.24 -4.00 2.33
C ALA A 100 0.58 -5.22 1.86
N ARG A 101 -0.04 -6.10 1.06
CA ARG A 101 0.66 -7.20 0.38
C ARG A 101 1.24 -6.78 -0.96
N VAL A 102 0.58 -5.84 -1.62
CA VAL A 102 1.03 -5.17 -2.84
C VAL A 102 0.65 -3.71 -2.72
N TYR A 103 1.63 -2.84 -2.80
CA TYR A 103 1.44 -1.39 -2.80
C TYR A 103 2.39 -0.77 -3.81
N VAL A 104 1.93 0.21 -4.56
CA VAL A 104 2.74 0.89 -5.56
C VAL A 104 2.96 2.33 -5.13
N ALA A 105 4.20 2.77 -5.22
CA ALA A 105 4.58 4.16 -5.04
C ALA A 105 5.54 4.58 -6.15
N ASN A 106 5.65 5.86 -6.44
CA ASN A 106 6.69 6.36 -7.32
C ASN A 106 7.38 7.58 -6.75
N PHE A 107 8.62 7.79 -7.18
CA PHE A 107 9.42 8.96 -6.84
C PHE A 107 10.31 9.38 -8.00
N ARG A 108 10.78 10.62 -7.95
CA ARG A 108 11.67 11.16 -8.97
C ARG A 108 13.10 11.29 -8.43
N THR A 109 14.08 10.92 -9.26
CA THR A 109 15.50 10.99 -8.91
C THR A 109 16.38 11.24 -10.13
N SER A 110 17.51 11.91 -9.92
CA SER A 110 18.60 11.99 -10.91
C SER A 110 19.66 10.88 -10.72
N ALA A 111 19.52 10.06 -9.68
CA ALA A 111 20.45 8.95 -9.42
C ALA A 111 20.38 7.90 -10.53
N ARG A 112 21.54 7.33 -10.89
CA ARG A 112 21.70 6.34 -11.97
C ARG A 112 21.76 4.90 -11.49
N ILE A 113 21.19 4.61 -10.34
CA ILE A 113 21.13 3.25 -9.84
C ILE A 113 20.24 2.42 -10.79
N PRO A 114 20.72 1.28 -11.29
CA PRO A 114 19.91 0.36 -12.07
C PRO A 114 18.65 -0.07 -11.32
N CYS A 115 17.50 -0.17 -12.01
CA CYS A 115 16.22 -0.46 -11.36
C CYS A 115 16.23 -1.81 -10.61
N ASP A 116 16.90 -2.82 -11.14
CA ASP A 116 17.08 -4.13 -10.49
C ASP A 116 17.86 -4.06 -9.18
N ARG A 117 18.65 -3.02 -8.95
CA ARG A 117 19.45 -2.80 -7.73
C ARG A 117 18.72 -1.95 -6.67
N ILE A 118 17.75 -1.16 -7.08
CA ILE A 118 17.02 -0.27 -6.18
C ILE A 118 16.35 -1.03 -5.03
N PRO A 119 15.63 -2.17 -5.22
CA PRO A 119 15.03 -2.90 -4.12
C PRO A 119 16.05 -3.34 -3.07
N TYR A 120 17.19 -3.88 -3.51
CA TYR A 120 18.25 -4.33 -2.60
C TYR A 120 18.83 -3.15 -1.81
N ALA A 121 19.10 -2.02 -2.48
CA ALA A 121 19.64 -0.83 -1.83
C ALA A 121 18.65 -0.25 -0.83
N LEU A 122 17.36 -0.15 -1.17
CA LEU A 122 16.33 0.35 -0.26
C LEU A 122 16.14 -0.55 0.96
N ASN A 123 16.08 -1.87 0.76
CA ASN A 123 15.87 -2.82 1.83
C ASN A 123 17.03 -2.89 2.84
N THR A 124 18.23 -2.37 2.53
CA THR A 124 19.31 -2.22 3.53
C THR A 124 19.07 -1.06 4.50
N HIS A 125 18.16 -0.14 4.18
CA HIS A 125 17.82 1.02 4.99
C HIS A 125 16.42 0.95 5.58
N LEU A 126 15.59 0.02 5.10
CA LEU A 126 14.23 -0.19 5.57
C LEU A 126 14.21 -1.16 6.77
N PRO A 127 13.28 -0.99 7.71
CA PRO A 127 13.02 -1.98 8.75
C PRO A 127 12.37 -3.24 8.13
N GLU A 128 12.40 -4.35 8.85
CA GLU A 128 11.94 -5.67 8.36
C GLU A 128 10.44 -5.73 8.00
N ASP A 129 9.65 -4.80 8.52
CA ASP A 129 8.21 -4.70 8.27
C ASP A 129 7.83 -3.89 7.01
N ILE A 130 8.81 -3.32 6.29
CA ILE A 130 8.64 -2.69 4.98
C ILE A 130 9.65 -3.28 3.99
N VAL A 131 9.16 -3.86 2.89
CA VAL A 131 10.01 -4.49 1.88
C VAL A 131 9.64 -3.98 0.48
N VAL A 132 10.61 -3.42 -0.23
CA VAL A 132 10.50 -3.13 -1.67
C VAL A 132 10.84 -4.40 -2.44
N THR A 133 9.90 -4.87 -3.27
CA THR A 133 10.03 -6.13 -4.02
C THR A 133 10.41 -5.92 -5.47
N ASN A 134 10.10 -4.75 -6.04
CA ASN A 134 10.43 -4.42 -7.42
C ASN A 134 10.59 -2.91 -7.59
N ALA A 135 11.39 -2.52 -8.59
CA ALA A 135 11.52 -1.14 -9.05
C ALA A 135 11.63 -1.11 -10.57
N MET A 136 10.97 -0.15 -11.19
CA MET A 136 11.00 0.05 -12.64
C MET A 136 10.97 1.54 -12.98
N GLU A 137 11.65 1.91 -14.06
CA GLU A 137 11.54 3.25 -14.62
C GLU A 137 10.25 3.35 -15.41
N VAL A 138 9.48 4.40 -15.16
CA VAL A 138 8.18 4.65 -15.80
C VAL A 138 8.17 6.00 -16.47
N HIS A 139 7.17 6.23 -17.35
CA HIS A 139 7.02 7.50 -18.03
C HIS A 139 6.97 8.67 -17.03
N GLU A 140 7.45 9.84 -17.42
CA GLU A 140 7.51 11.03 -16.56
C GLU A 140 6.14 11.46 -16.02
N ASP A 141 5.06 11.23 -16.76
CA ASP A 141 3.68 11.55 -16.36
C ASP A 141 3.05 10.50 -15.43
N PHE A 142 3.71 9.35 -15.21
CA PHE A 142 3.17 8.34 -14.32
C PHE A 142 3.06 8.89 -12.90
N ASN A 143 1.88 8.69 -12.31
CA ASN A 143 1.59 9.04 -10.92
C ASN A 143 0.83 7.89 -10.29
N ALA A 144 1.39 7.29 -9.24
CA ALA A 144 0.86 6.08 -8.64
C ALA A 144 -0.62 6.22 -8.19
N ILE A 145 -1.05 7.40 -7.72
CA ILE A 145 -2.44 7.61 -7.33
C ILE A 145 -3.35 7.84 -8.54
N GLY A 146 -2.88 8.62 -9.52
CA GLY A 146 -3.67 8.95 -10.72
C GLY A 146 -3.76 7.79 -11.72
N SER A 147 -2.73 6.96 -11.78
CA SER A 147 -2.66 5.79 -12.69
C SER A 147 -3.30 4.52 -12.09
N CYS A 148 -3.76 4.59 -10.84
CA CYS A 148 -4.38 3.44 -10.18
C CYS A 148 -5.82 3.23 -10.66
N VAL A 149 -6.06 2.15 -11.39
CA VAL A 149 -7.37 1.82 -11.98
C VAL A 149 -8.23 0.91 -11.11
N LYS A 150 -7.58 0.12 -10.23
CA LYS A 150 -8.27 -0.84 -9.34
C LYS A 150 -7.58 -0.91 -7.99
N LYS A 151 -8.36 -0.96 -6.92
CA LYS A 151 -7.91 -1.18 -5.54
C LYS A 151 -8.65 -2.37 -4.96
N GLU A 152 -7.94 -3.19 -4.20
CA GLU A 152 -8.51 -4.33 -3.49
C GLU A 152 -8.17 -4.25 -2.00
N TYR A 153 -9.18 -4.45 -1.15
CA TYR A 153 -9.01 -4.61 0.28
C TYR A 153 -9.50 -5.99 0.71
N THR A 154 -8.75 -6.62 1.60
CA THR A 154 -9.19 -7.84 2.28
C THR A 154 -9.27 -7.56 3.77
N TYR A 155 -10.45 -7.73 4.35
CA TYR A 155 -10.69 -7.70 5.77
C TYR A 155 -10.74 -9.13 6.30
N LEU A 156 -10.07 -9.40 7.41
CA LEU A 156 -10.02 -10.72 8.03
C LEU A 156 -10.75 -10.71 9.37
N ILE A 157 -11.63 -11.70 9.56
CA ILE A 157 -12.31 -11.97 10.83
C ILE A 157 -11.84 -13.33 11.31
N TYR A 158 -11.30 -13.39 12.53
CA TYR A 158 -11.04 -14.65 13.21
C TYR A 158 -12.28 -15.01 14.04
N ASN A 159 -13.09 -15.94 13.52
CA ASN A 159 -14.40 -16.31 14.02
C ASN A 159 -14.32 -17.63 14.76
N SER A 160 -13.89 -17.59 16.01
CA SER A 160 -13.68 -18.75 16.89
C SER A 160 -14.05 -18.39 18.32
N GLY A 161 -14.44 -19.36 19.13
CA GLY A 161 -14.74 -19.15 20.54
C GLY A 161 -13.54 -18.74 21.40
N ILE A 162 -12.31 -19.01 20.94
CA ILE A 162 -11.06 -18.73 21.64
C ILE A 162 -10.13 -17.93 20.73
N ARG A 163 -9.43 -16.94 21.30
CA ARG A 163 -8.47 -16.11 20.54
C ARG A 163 -7.22 -16.91 20.14
N ASP A 164 -6.68 -16.57 18.96
CA ASP A 164 -5.38 -17.05 18.51
C ASP A 164 -4.41 -15.86 18.45
N PRO A 165 -3.25 -15.91 19.16
CA PRO A 165 -2.28 -14.83 19.19
C PRO A 165 -1.64 -14.55 17.80
N PHE A 166 -1.62 -15.51 16.89
CA PHE A 166 -1.10 -15.31 15.52
C PHE A 166 -1.94 -14.38 14.64
N TYR A 167 -3.19 -14.12 15.04
CA TYR A 167 -4.09 -13.18 14.36
C TYR A 167 -4.18 -11.80 15.02
N VAL A 168 -3.45 -11.58 16.11
CA VAL A 168 -3.39 -10.25 16.75
C VAL A 168 -2.91 -9.20 15.74
N ASN A 169 -3.63 -8.07 15.63
CA ASN A 169 -3.40 -6.98 14.67
C ASN A 169 -3.51 -7.38 13.19
N ARG A 170 -3.99 -8.60 12.87
CA ARG A 170 -4.14 -9.12 11.51
C ARG A 170 -5.57 -9.47 11.15
N ALA A 171 -6.37 -9.89 12.14
CA ALA A 171 -7.77 -10.20 11.97
C ALA A 171 -8.57 -9.67 13.16
N TRP A 172 -9.84 -9.32 12.92
CA TRP A 172 -10.76 -9.00 13.98
C TRP A 172 -11.27 -10.29 14.65
N PHE A 173 -11.09 -10.41 15.95
CA PHE A 173 -11.60 -11.54 16.70
C PHE A 173 -13.09 -11.35 16.99
N TYR A 174 -13.91 -12.30 16.59
CA TYR A 174 -15.33 -12.33 16.88
C TYR A 174 -15.78 -13.70 17.34
N PRO A 175 -16.25 -13.85 18.61
CA PRO A 175 -16.47 -15.18 19.23
C PRO A 175 -17.81 -15.84 18.87
N LYS A 176 -18.79 -15.08 18.38
CA LYS A 176 -20.10 -15.64 18.00
C LYS A 176 -20.05 -16.09 16.53
N HIS A 177 -20.70 -17.22 16.25
CA HIS A 177 -20.77 -17.72 14.87
C HIS A 177 -21.32 -16.67 13.91
N LEU A 178 -20.63 -16.49 12.79
CA LEU A 178 -21.06 -15.65 11.66
C LEU A 178 -21.41 -16.59 10.50
N ASP A 179 -22.50 -16.27 9.80
CA ASP A 179 -22.95 -17.01 8.61
C ASP A 179 -22.40 -16.29 7.36
N GLU A 180 -21.37 -16.88 6.74
CA GLU A 180 -20.73 -16.33 5.55
C GLU A 180 -21.69 -16.25 4.34
N THR A 181 -22.74 -17.09 4.29
CA THR A 181 -23.72 -17.05 3.21
C THR A 181 -24.62 -15.80 3.34
N VAL A 182 -25.01 -15.45 4.56
CA VAL A 182 -25.74 -14.21 4.83
C VAL A 182 -24.86 -13.00 4.56
N MET A 183 -23.58 -13.07 4.96
CA MET A 183 -22.60 -12.01 4.72
C MET A 183 -22.36 -11.82 3.22
N GLN A 184 -22.27 -12.92 2.42
CA GLN A 184 -22.11 -12.81 0.97
C GLN A 184 -23.31 -12.13 0.32
N ARG A 185 -24.55 -12.51 0.69
CA ARG A 185 -25.77 -11.85 0.17
C ARG A 185 -25.79 -10.36 0.46
N ALA A 186 -25.33 -9.95 1.63
CA ALA A 186 -25.17 -8.53 1.96
C ALA A 186 -24.07 -7.85 1.13
N ALA A 187 -22.95 -8.53 0.89
CA ALA A 187 -21.84 -8.04 0.07
C ALA A 187 -22.25 -7.85 -1.40
N ASP A 188 -23.10 -8.73 -1.94
CA ASP A 188 -23.59 -8.67 -3.33
C ASP A 188 -24.36 -7.37 -3.61
N CYS A 189 -25.01 -6.78 -2.59
CA CYS A 189 -25.73 -5.51 -2.72
C CYS A 189 -24.80 -4.31 -3.02
N PHE A 190 -23.49 -4.43 -2.77
CA PHE A 190 -22.51 -3.37 -3.03
C PHE A 190 -21.88 -3.48 -4.41
N ILE A 191 -22.04 -4.60 -5.12
CA ILE A 191 -21.47 -4.80 -6.45
C ILE A 191 -22.17 -3.89 -7.45
N GLY A 192 -21.39 -3.23 -8.32
CA GLY A 192 -21.89 -2.28 -9.30
C GLY A 192 -21.51 -0.84 -8.98
N THR A 193 -22.19 0.10 -9.64
CA THR A 193 -21.93 1.53 -9.49
C THR A 193 -22.96 2.16 -8.59
N HIS A 194 -22.52 2.69 -7.45
CA HIS A 194 -23.40 3.26 -6.42
C HIS A 194 -22.83 4.58 -5.89
N ASP A 195 -23.70 5.40 -5.31
CA ASP A 195 -23.31 6.57 -4.52
C ASP A 195 -23.03 6.14 -3.07
N PHE A 196 -21.75 6.21 -2.68
CA PHE A 196 -21.27 5.85 -1.34
C PHE A 196 -21.20 7.04 -0.37
N ALA A 197 -21.95 8.12 -0.63
CA ALA A 197 -21.96 9.31 0.24
C ALA A 197 -22.34 8.95 1.69
N ALA A 198 -23.32 8.04 1.88
CA ALA A 198 -23.81 7.65 3.21
C ALA A 198 -22.80 6.85 4.06
N VAL A 199 -21.81 6.22 3.45
CA VAL A 199 -20.82 5.34 4.12
C VAL A 199 -19.41 5.93 4.13
N ARG A 200 -19.26 7.24 3.92
CA ARG A 200 -17.98 7.94 4.04
C ARG A 200 -17.90 8.80 5.30
N SER A 201 -16.69 8.97 5.84
CA SER A 201 -16.46 9.99 6.86
C SER A 201 -16.49 11.39 6.25
N VAL A 202 -17.03 12.35 7.01
CA VAL A 202 -17.01 13.77 6.66
C VAL A 202 -15.61 14.33 6.84
N GLY A 203 -15.13 15.21 5.94
CA GLY A 203 -13.85 15.91 6.11
C GLY A 203 -12.88 15.83 4.92
N THR A 204 -13.29 15.25 3.79
CA THR A 204 -12.51 15.33 2.54
C THR A 204 -13.39 15.82 1.40
N ASP A 205 -12.91 16.86 0.69
CA ASP A 205 -13.51 17.27 -0.57
C ASP A 205 -13.18 16.24 -1.64
N VAL A 206 -14.20 15.59 -2.18
CA VAL A 206 -14.10 14.67 -3.30
C VAL A 206 -14.96 15.16 -4.46
N LYS A 207 -14.47 15.03 -5.68
CA LYS A 207 -15.22 15.43 -6.90
C LYS A 207 -16.50 14.62 -7.11
N SER A 208 -16.54 13.38 -6.62
CA SER A 208 -17.69 12.49 -6.73
C SER A 208 -17.63 11.45 -5.61
N THR A 209 -18.81 11.08 -5.09
CA THR A 209 -19.00 9.99 -4.13
C THR A 209 -19.38 8.66 -4.80
N VAL A 210 -19.61 8.69 -6.10
CA VAL A 210 -19.94 7.50 -6.90
C VAL A 210 -18.68 6.64 -7.09
N ARG A 211 -18.80 5.34 -6.79
CA ARG A 211 -17.75 4.33 -7.02
C ARG A 211 -18.33 3.10 -7.68
N THR A 212 -17.48 2.40 -8.41
CA THR A 212 -17.81 1.11 -9.00
C THR A 212 -17.08 0.01 -8.24
N VAL A 213 -17.86 -0.84 -7.55
CA VAL A 213 -17.34 -2.07 -6.94
C VAL A 213 -17.40 -3.17 -7.98
N TYR A 214 -16.25 -3.76 -8.30
CA TYR A 214 -16.11 -4.78 -9.33
C TYR A 214 -16.41 -6.18 -8.80
N ASP A 215 -16.03 -6.44 -7.55
CA ASP A 215 -16.18 -7.74 -6.91
C ASP A 215 -16.20 -7.57 -5.39
N TYR A 216 -17.01 -8.39 -4.71
CA TYR A 216 -17.01 -8.46 -3.26
C TYR A 216 -17.27 -9.91 -2.84
N LYS A 217 -16.26 -10.57 -2.28
CA LYS A 217 -16.31 -11.98 -1.89
C LYS A 217 -16.13 -12.15 -0.40
N VAL A 218 -16.94 -13.04 0.16
CA VAL A 218 -16.85 -13.51 1.54
C VAL A 218 -16.53 -15.01 1.48
N GLU A 219 -15.39 -15.38 2.02
CA GLU A 219 -14.92 -16.77 2.00
C GLU A 219 -14.53 -17.20 3.42
N ARG A 220 -14.93 -18.40 3.83
CA ARG A 220 -14.52 -19.02 5.10
C ARG A 220 -13.50 -20.12 4.84
N ASP A 221 -12.42 -20.08 5.63
CA ASP A 221 -11.43 -21.14 5.72
C ASP A 221 -11.19 -21.47 7.19
N GLY A 222 -11.83 -22.54 7.66
CA GLY A 222 -11.87 -22.88 9.07
C GLY A 222 -12.48 -21.76 9.92
N ASP A 223 -11.71 -21.26 10.88
CA ASP A 223 -12.10 -20.16 11.78
C ASP A 223 -11.84 -18.78 11.15
N LEU A 224 -11.24 -18.70 9.97
CA LEU A 224 -10.92 -17.42 9.33
C LEU A 224 -11.95 -17.11 8.24
N ILE A 225 -12.58 -15.92 8.34
CA ILE A 225 -13.43 -15.36 7.30
C ILE A 225 -12.68 -14.22 6.64
N SER A 226 -12.58 -14.24 5.32
CA SER A 226 -12.00 -13.17 4.50
C SER A 226 -13.09 -12.45 3.71
N LEU A 227 -13.14 -11.12 3.85
CA LEU A 227 -13.98 -10.23 3.05
C LEU A 227 -13.06 -9.49 2.07
N ARG A 228 -13.17 -9.80 0.79
CA ARG A 228 -12.34 -9.21 -0.26
C ARG A 228 -13.19 -8.36 -1.19
N VAL A 229 -12.90 -7.06 -1.23
CA VAL A 229 -13.61 -6.09 -2.06
C VAL A 229 -12.66 -5.39 -3.01
N SER A 230 -13.05 -5.28 -4.28
CA SER A 230 -12.30 -4.54 -5.30
C SER A 230 -13.16 -3.48 -5.97
N ALA A 231 -12.58 -2.28 -6.19
CA ALA A 231 -13.28 -1.14 -6.76
C ALA A 231 -12.31 -0.23 -7.55
N ASN A 232 -12.87 0.70 -8.34
CA ASN A 232 -12.11 1.77 -8.98
C ASN A 232 -11.49 2.77 -7.98
N GLY A 233 -11.95 2.77 -6.75
CA GLY A 233 -11.46 3.57 -5.64
C GLY A 233 -12.38 3.48 -4.44
N PHE A 234 -11.87 3.87 -3.27
CA PHE A 234 -12.65 3.94 -2.03
C PHE A 234 -12.63 5.36 -1.51
N LEU A 235 -13.74 5.81 -0.92
CA LEU A 235 -13.81 7.08 -0.23
C LEU A 235 -13.11 6.99 1.13
N TYR A 236 -12.83 8.14 1.71
CA TYR A 236 -12.16 8.22 3.01
C TYR A 236 -12.93 7.43 4.07
N ASN A 237 -12.25 6.54 4.75
CA ASN A 237 -12.77 5.64 5.77
C ASN A 237 -13.92 4.70 5.32
N THR A 238 -14.26 4.58 4.03
CA THR A 238 -15.34 3.67 3.60
C THR A 238 -15.07 2.23 4.03
N VAL A 239 -13.84 1.74 3.93
CA VAL A 239 -13.48 0.38 4.35
C VAL A 239 -13.29 0.31 5.86
N SER A 240 -12.67 1.30 6.48
CA SER A 240 -12.43 1.36 7.92
C SER A 240 -13.68 1.73 8.71
N TYR A 241 -14.64 2.46 8.13
CA TYR A 241 -15.90 2.80 8.79
C TYR A 241 -16.82 1.60 8.95
N THR A 242 -16.84 0.68 8.01
CA THR A 242 -17.55 -0.61 8.17
C THR A 242 -16.94 -1.46 9.29
N HIS A 243 -15.69 -1.22 9.64
CA HIS A 243 -14.98 -1.81 10.76
C HIS A 243 -15.30 -1.11 12.09
N LEU A 244 -15.49 0.22 12.09
CA LEU A 244 -15.82 1.01 13.27
C LEU A 244 -17.30 0.91 13.69
N THR A 245 -18.19 0.51 12.80
CA THR A 245 -19.61 0.26 13.13
C THR A 245 -19.88 -1.12 13.70
N LEU A 246 -18.88 -2.04 13.66
CA LEU A 246 -18.89 -3.24 14.45
C LEU A 246 -18.32 -2.86 15.83
N PRO A 247 -18.88 -3.32 16.95
CA PRO A 247 -18.95 -2.62 18.23
C PRO A 247 -17.61 -2.25 18.85
N THR A 248 -17.04 -1.15 18.42
CA THR A 248 -16.11 -0.33 19.21
C THR A 248 -16.87 0.67 20.08
N THR A 249 -18.15 0.44 20.33
CA THR A 249 -18.99 1.23 21.24
C THR A 249 -18.68 0.98 22.73
N GLU A 250 -17.56 0.39 23.06
CA GLU A 250 -17.01 0.43 24.40
C GLU A 250 -15.73 1.27 24.44
N ARG A 251 -15.89 2.57 24.23
CA ARG A 251 -15.05 3.60 24.81
C ARG A 251 -15.95 4.62 25.47
N VAL A 252 -16.29 4.30 26.71
CA VAL A 252 -16.59 5.32 27.71
C VAL A 252 -15.27 5.97 28.13
#